data_05edf5926945250c1ee1d91feabccf24
#
_entry.id   05edf5926945250c1ee1d91feabccf24
#
_cell.length_a   1.000
_cell.length_b   1.000
_cell.length_c   1.000
_cell.angle_alpha   90.00
_cell.angle_beta   90.00
_cell.angle_gamma   90.00
#
_symmetry.space_group_name_H-M   'P 1'
#
loop_
_entity.id
_entity.type
_entity.pdbx_description
1 polymer ?
#
loop_
_entity_poly.entity_id
_entity_poly.type
_entity_poly.pdbx_seq_one_letter_code
_entity_poly.pdbx_strand_id
1 'polypeptide(L)'
;MSIKMQRLLTRAKKLVKKGSIEEAKKLYSMILKDSPQNQEAKLGLLALKDLKDTQEPPQANIQSIVALYSNNQIQEALVDIEALVKDFPNSPILYNIRASCYKTNGQMDASVNDYEKAITLKPDYAEAYYNLGVTLREVGQIDAALKSYEKALAIKHEYPGAHNNLGTILLDLGSLDSAVDHFEWAVAFKPDYAEAHNNLGVTLQNLGLMDEAVKSYEK
;
A
#
# COMPACT_ATOMS: atom_id res chain seq x y z
N MET A 1 -17.02 25.72 -36.68
CA MET A 1 -16.10 24.57 -36.53
C MET A 1 -15.86 23.94 -37.89
N SER A 2 -14.62 23.70 -38.33
CA SER A 2 -14.34 23.10 -39.63
C SER A 2 -14.80 21.64 -39.68
N ILE A 3 -15.29 21.16 -40.83
CA ILE A 3 -15.69 19.74 -41.05
C ILE A 3 -14.55 18.78 -40.66
N LYS A 4 -13.29 19.17 -40.96
CA LYS A 4 -12.09 18.41 -40.58
C LYS A 4 -11.97 18.24 -39.08
N MET A 5 -12.20 19.31 -38.32
CA MET A 5 -12.11 19.31 -36.85
C MET A 5 -13.21 18.42 -36.22
N GLN A 6 -14.41 18.46 -36.75
CA GLN A 6 -15.51 17.63 -36.29
C GLN A 6 -15.26 16.13 -36.50
N ARG A 7 -14.64 15.76 -37.63
CA ARG A 7 -14.20 14.38 -37.90
C ARG A 7 -13.13 13.93 -36.90
N LEU A 8 -12.16 14.79 -36.56
CA LEU A 8 -11.11 14.45 -35.59
C LEU A 8 -11.69 14.27 -34.19
N LEU A 9 -12.63 15.12 -33.75
CA LEU A 9 -13.34 14.97 -32.47
C LEU A 9 -14.11 13.66 -32.40
N THR A 10 -14.86 13.34 -33.44
CA THR A 10 -15.63 12.08 -33.51
C THR A 10 -14.70 10.85 -33.46
N ARG A 11 -13.56 10.91 -34.15
CA ARG A 11 -12.56 9.84 -34.16
C ARG A 11 -11.92 9.70 -32.78
N ALA A 12 -11.55 10.81 -32.12
CA ALA A 12 -11.00 10.78 -30.78
C ALA A 12 -11.97 10.12 -29.77
N LYS A 13 -13.26 10.52 -29.79
CA LYS A 13 -14.30 9.90 -28.95
C LYS A 13 -14.47 8.41 -29.20
N LYS A 14 -14.38 7.97 -30.47
CA LYS A 14 -14.46 6.54 -30.83
C LYS A 14 -13.24 5.76 -30.30
N LEU A 15 -12.06 6.36 -30.32
CA LEU A 15 -10.84 5.78 -29.76
C LEU A 15 -10.93 5.64 -28.25
N VAL A 16 -11.47 6.64 -27.55
CA VAL A 16 -11.74 6.55 -26.09
C VAL A 16 -12.64 5.34 -25.78
N LYS A 17 -13.76 5.19 -26.53
CA LYS A 17 -14.66 4.05 -26.36
C LYS A 17 -14.01 2.69 -26.65
N LYS A 18 -12.96 2.65 -27.46
CA LYS A 18 -12.17 1.45 -27.77
C LYS A 18 -11.00 1.20 -26.82
N GLY A 19 -10.77 2.10 -25.83
CA GLY A 19 -9.64 2.00 -24.92
C GLY A 19 -8.30 2.47 -25.52
N SER A 20 -8.26 3.02 -26.74
CA SER A 20 -7.05 3.54 -27.39
C SER A 20 -6.75 4.96 -26.89
N ILE A 21 -6.41 5.08 -25.60
CA ILE A 21 -6.30 6.36 -24.87
C ILE A 21 -5.19 7.27 -25.43
N GLU A 22 -4.00 6.75 -25.71
CA GLU A 22 -2.87 7.54 -26.23
C GLU A 22 -3.15 8.08 -27.64
N GLU A 23 -3.83 7.31 -28.49
CA GLU A 23 -4.24 7.79 -29.81
C GLU A 23 -5.31 8.88 -29.72
N ALA A 24 -6.28 8.73 -28.81
CA ALA A 24 -7.29 9.75 -28.55
C ALA A 24 -6.65 11.05 -28.03
N LYS A 25 -5.69 10.95 -27.12
CA LYS A 25 -4.94 12.09 -26.58
C LYS A 25 -4.20 12.86 -27.65
N LYS A 26 -3.52 12.15 -28.57
CA LYS A 26 -2.85 12.75 -29.74
C LYS A 26 -3.83 13.56 -30.58
N LEU A 27 -5.04 13.01 -30.85
CA LEU A 27 -6.04 13.71 -31.65
C LEU A 27 -6.59 14.94 -30.95
N TYR A 28 -6.92 14.88 -29.66
CA TYR A 28 -7.35 16.05 -28.89
C TYR A 28 -6.27 17.14 -28.82
N SER A 29 -5.00 16.76 -28.62
CA SER A 29 -3.86 17.67 -28.61
C SER A 29 -3.66 18.37 -29.98
N MET A 30 -3.84 17.63 -31.09
CA MET A 30 -3.81 18.21 -32.44
C MET A 30 -4.92 19.24 -32.64
N ILE A 31 -6.14 18.93 -32.17
CA ILE A 31 -7.26 19.89 -32.26
C ILE A 31 -6.96 21.16 -31.48
N LEU A 32 -6.39 21.05 -30.27
CA LEU A 32 -6.05 22.21 -29.44
C LEU A 32 -4.87 23.02 -29.99
N LYS A 33 -3.96 22.39 -30.74
CA LYS A 33 -2.88 23.11 -31.46
C LYS A 33 -3.47 24.04 -32.54
N ASP A 34 -4.49 23.55 -33.27
CA ASP A 34 -5.15 24.31 -34.34
C ASP A 34 -6.23 25.26 -33.79
N SER A 35 -6.82 24.92 -32.66
CA SER A 35 -7.92 25.66 -32.01
C SER A 35 -7.79 25.60 -30.48
N PRO A 36 -6.98 26.44 -29.85
CA PRO A 36 -6.69 26.39 -28.41
C PRO A 36 -7.92 26.58 -27.51
N GLN A 37 -9.00 27.16 -28.01
CA GLN A 37 -10.25 27.40 -27.28
C GLN A 37 -11.33 26.33 -27.51
N ASN A 38 -11.00 25.22 -28.18
CA ASN A 38 -11.96 24.16 -28.40
C ASN A 38 -12.32 23.44 -27.09
N GLN A 39 -13.49 23.77 -26.54
CA GLN A 39 -13.97 23.26 -25.26
C GLN A 39 -14.10 21.73 -25.24
N GLU A 40 -14.57 21.17 -26.36
CA GLU A 40 -14.81 19.73 -26.46
C GLU A 40 -13.50 18.92 -26.43
N ALA A 41 -12.43 19.44 -27.06
CA ALA A 41 -11.11 18.83 -26.97
C ALA A 41 -10.46 19.03 -25.60
N LYS A 42 -10.67 20.18 -24.95
CA LYS A 42 -10.21 20.43 -23.56
C LYS A 42 -10.88 19.44 -22.59
N LEU A 43 -12.19 19.32 -22.66
CA LEU A 43 -12.95 18.37 -21.83
C LEU A 43 -12.57 16.92 -22.13
N GLY A 44 -12.33 16.60 -23.42
CA GLY A 44 -11.86 15.28 -23.83
C GLY A 44 -10.50 14.93 -23.23
N LEU A 45 -9.53 15.86 -23.24
CA LEU A 45 -8.22 15.64 -22.59
C LEU A 45 -8.33 15.53 -21.07
N LEU A 46 -9.18 16.35 -20.45
CA LEU A 46 -9.42 16.28 -19.01
C LEU A 46 -10.00 14.92 -18.63
N ALA A 47 -11.05 14.48 -19.34
CA ALA A 47 -11.65 13.16 -19.12
C ALA A 47 -10.67 12.00 -19.35
N LEU A 48 -9.73 12.12 -20.30
CA LEU A 48 -8.68 11.14 -20.50
C LEU A 48 -7.65 11.13 -19.37
N LYS A 49 -7.38 12.28 -18.77
CA LYS A 49 -6.53 12.38 -17.58
C LYS A 49 -7.21 11.67 -16.40
N ASP A 50 -8.49 11.96 -16.17
CA ASP A 50 -9.27 11.31 -15.10
C ASP A 50 -9.35 9.79 -15.31
N LEU A 51 -9.51 9.32 -16.56
CA LEU A 51 -9.51 7.90 -16.91
C LEU A 51 -8.13 7.24 -16.67
N LYS A 52 -7.03 7.94 -16.96
CA LYS A 52 -5.67 7.43 -16.68
C LYS A 52 -5.41 7.40 -15.18
N ASP A 53 -5.91 8.38 -14.46
CA ASP A 53 -5.78 8.48 -13.00
C ASP A 53 -6.58 7.40 -12.24
N THR A 54 -7.57 6.76 -12.91
CA THR A 54 -8.37 5.65 -12.37
C THR A 54 -7.95 4.28 -12.89
N GLN A 55 -7.00 4.20 -13.85
CA GLN A 55 -6.51 2.91 -14.33
C GLN A 55 -5.60 2.24 -13.30
N GLU A 56 -5.91 0.97 -13.01
CA GLU A 56 -5.01 0.13 -12.23
C GLU A 56 -3.85 -0.39 -13.12
N PRO A 57 -2.65 -0.54 -12.56
CA PRO A 57 -1.53 -1.12 -13.28
C PRO A 57 -1.84 -2.57 -13.70
N PRO A 58 -1.33 -3.04 -14.84
CA PRO A 58 -1.54 -4.42 -15.27
C PRO A 58 -1.04 -5.41 -14.21
N GLN A 59 -1.85 -6.37 -13.85
CA GLN A 59 -1.54 -7.34 -12.80
C GLN A 59 -0.24 -8.11 -13.08
N ALA A 60 0.06 -8.40 -14.35
CA ALA A 60 1.30 -9.06 -14.75
C ALA A 60 2.54 -8.23 -14.35
N ASN A 61 2.48 -6.89 -14.47
CA ASN A 61 3.58 -6.01 -14.08
C ASN A 61 3.77 -5.99 -12.56
N ILE A 62 2.66 -5.96 -11.80
CA ILE A 62 2.71 -6.07 -10.33
C ILE A 62 3.33 -7.40 -9.92
N GLN A 63 2.89 -8.51 -10.52
CA GLN A 63 3.44 -9.84 -10.24
C GLN A 63 4.93 -9.94 -10.55
N SER A 64 5.39 -9.33 -11.67
CA SER A 64 6.81 -9.28 -12.02
C SER A 64 7.63 -8.55 -10.95
N ILE A 65 7.16 -7.38 -10.49
CA ILE A 65 7.85 -6.61 -9.44
C ILE A 65 7.85 -7.37 -8.11
N VAL A 66 6.75 -8.00 -7.73
CA VAL A 66 6.67 -8.83 -6.52
C VAL A 66 7.63 -10.02 -6.61
N ALA A 67 7.79 -10.63 -7.79
CA ALA A 67 8.76 -11.70 -8.01
C ALA A 67 10.21 -11.20 -7.87
N LEU A 68 10.54 -10.04 -8.44
CA LEU A 68 11.86 -9.41 -8.27
C LEU A 68 12.15 -9.15 -6.78
N TYR A 69 11.19 -8.57 -6.06
CA TYR A 69 11.29 -8.33 -4.62
C TYR A 69 11.53 -9.62 -3.84
N SER A 70 10.75 -10.67 -4.11
CA SER A 70 10.86 -11.98 -3.43
C SER A 70 12.19 -12.68 -3.72
N ASN A 71 12.79 -12.42 -4.89
CA ASN A 71 14.11 -12.91 -5.28
C ASN A 71 15.26 -12.03 -4.78
N ASN A 72 14.98 -11.04 -3.92
CA ASN A 72 15.95 -10.06 -3.41
C ASN A 72 16.61 -9.17 -4.48
N GLN A 73 15.97 -9.04 -5.66
CA GLN A 73 16.39 -8.17 -6.76
C GLN A 73 15.81 -6.77 -6.59
N ILE A 74 16.15 -6.12 -5.46
CA ILE A 74 15.47 -4.89 -5.00
C ILE A 74 15.71 -3.71 -5.94
N GLN A 75 16.91 -3.58 -6.51
CA GLN A 75 17.24 -2.47 -7.43
C GLN A 75 16.46 -2.56 -8.74
N GLU A 76 16.31 -3.76 -9.30
CA GLU A 76 15.52 -3.98 -10.52
C GLU A 76 14.03 -3.73 -10.23
N ALA A 77 13.53 -4.22 -9.08
CA ALA A 77 12.17 -3.93 -8.65
C ALA A 77 11.89 -2.42 -8.51
N LEU A 78 12.84 -1.66 -7.95
CA LEU A 78 12.74 -0.19 -7.84
C LEU A 78 12.69 0.49 -9.20
N VAL A 79 13.52 0.09 -10.15
CA VAL A 79 13.53 0.64 -11.53
C VAL A 79 12.17 0.42 -12.19
N ASP A 80 11.65 -0.81 -12.14
CA ASP A 80 10.41 -1.18 -12.79
C ASP A 80 9.20 -0.48 -12.15
N ILE A 81 9.15 -0.42 -10.80
CA ILE A 81 8.04 0.21 -10.11
C ILE A 81 8.04 1.74 -10.27
N GLU A 82 9.20 2.38 -10.35
CA GLU A 82 9.29 3.81 -10.63
C GLU A 82 8.74 4.17 -12.01
N ALA A 83 8.96 3.31 -13.01
CA ALA A 83 8.35 3.47 -14.33
C ALA A 83 6.81 3.34 -14.25
N LEU A 84 6.31 2.34 -13.51
CA LEU A 84 4.86 2.16 -13.34
C LEU A 84 4.20 3.29 -12.55
N VAL A 85 4.83 3.81 -11.51
CA VAL A 85 4.30 4.95 -10.74
C VAL A 85 4.13 6.20 -11.61
N LYS A 86 5.00 6.43 -12.60
CA LYS A 86 4.83 7.53 -13.58
C LYS A 86 3.60 7.33 -14.46
N ASP A 87 3.30 6.08 -14.81
CA ASP A 87 2.15 5.75 -15.63
C ASP A 87 0.84 5.65 -14.83
N PHE A 88 0.91 5.22 -13.57
CA PHE A 88 -0.23 4.99 -12.66
C PHE A 88 -0.03 5.72 -11.32
N PRO A 89 0.01 7.07 -11.30
CA PRO A 89 0.39 7.87 -10.13
C PRO A 89 -0.62 7.82 -8.97
N ASN A 90 -1.82 7.27 -9.21
CA ASN A 90 -2.87 7.15 -8.20
C ASN A 90 -3.15 5.70 -7.78
N SER A 91 -2.25 4.77 -8.10
CA SER A 91 -2.38 3.37 -7.68
C SER A 91 -1.75 3.14 -6.30
N PRO A 92 -2.53 2.91 -5.23
CA PRO A 92 -2.01 2.74 -3.87
C PRO A 92 -1.14 1.51 -3.72
N ILE A 93 -1.40 0.45 -4.50
CA ILE A 93 -0.61 -0.78 -4.46
C ILE A 93 0.84 -0.57 -4.90
N LEU A 94 1.08 0.30 -5.90
CA LEU A 94 2.43 0.60 -6.36
C LEU A 94 3.24 1.30 -5.27
N TYR A 95 2.65 2.27 -4.57
CA TYR A 95 3.32 2.94 -3.46
C TYR A 95 3.60 1.98 -2.30
N ASN A 96 2.65 1.09 -1.96
CA ASN A 96 2.87 0.09 -0.91
C ASN A 96 4.03 -0.87 -1.26
N ILE A 97 4.11 -1.34 -2.50
CA ILE A 97 5.22 -2.22 -2.94
C ILE A 97 6.53 -1.46 -3.00
N ARG A 98 6.55 -0.22 -3.54
CA ARG A 98 7.76 0.60 -3.61
C ARG A 98 8.29 0.95 -2.22
N ALA A 99 7.41 1.25 -1.28
CA ALA A 99 7.76 1.46 0.12
C ALA A 99 8.46 0.24 0.72
N SER A 100 7.96 -0.97 0.44
CA SER A 100 8.59 -2.21 0.88
C SER A 100 9.98 -2.39 0.25
N CYS A 101 10.14 -2.05 -1.02
CA CYS A 101 11.46 -2.06 -1.70
C CYS A 101 12.41 -1.05 -1.07
N TYR A 102 11.97 0.19 -0.80
CA TYR A 102 12.77 1.22 -0.13
C TYR A 102 13.20 0.78 1.27
N LYS A 103 12.29 0.20 2.06
CA LYS A 103 12.59 -0.35 3.38
C LYS A 103 13.70 -1.39 3.29
N THR A 104 13.55 -2.39 2.43
CA THR A 104 14.56 -3.46 2.25
C THR A 104 15.91 -2.91 1.77
N ASN A 105 15.89 -1.80 1.02
CA ASN A 105 17.09 -1.09 0.57
C ASN A 105 17.66 -0.10 1.61
N GLY A 106 17.12 -0.05 2.83
CA GLY A 106 17.58 0.83 3.92
C GLY A 106 17.13 2.30 3.79
N GLN A 107 16.27 2.62 2.83
CA GLN A 107 15.77 3.98 2.57
C GLN A 107 14.49 4.23 3.37
N MET A 108 14.60 4.30 4.70
CA MET A 108 13.47 4.31 5.61
C MET A 108 12.54 5.51 5.40
N ASP A 109 13.09 6.74 5.22
CA ASP A 109 12.27 7.95 4.99
C ASP A 109 11.46 7.85 3.71
N ALA A 110 12.04 7.33 2.64
CA ALA A 110 11.33 7.12 1.37
C ALA A 110 10.22 6.06 1.54
N SER A 111 10.48 5.01 2.31
CA SER A 111 9.50 3.98 2.64
C SER A 111 8.30 4.56 3.39
N VAL A 112 8.53 5.34 4.45
CA VAL A 112 7.46 6.00 5.22
C VAL A 112 6.62 6.89 4.31
N ASN A 113 7.26 7.77 3.53
CA ASN A 113 6.55 8.67 2.60
C ASN A 113 5.65 7.92 1.60
N ASP A 114 6.12 6.80 1.08
CA ASP A 114 5.35 6.01 0.12
C ASP A 114 4.20 5.24 0.78
N TYR A 115 4.37 4.70 1.99
CA TYR A 115 3.24 4.12 2.74
C TYR A 115 2.18 5.18 3.06
N GLU A 116 2.57 6.37 3.49
CA GLU A 116 1.64 7.49 3.72
C GLU A 116 0.91 7.90 2.44
N LYS A 117 1.61 7.88 1.31
CA LYS A 117 0.99 8.12 0.00
C LYS A 117 -0.02 7.03 -0.36
N ALA A 118 0.30 5.75 -0.13
CA ALA A 118 -0.61 4.63 -0.34
C ALA A 118 -1.89 4.79 0.50
N ILE A 119 -1.74 5.14 1.79
CA ILE A 119 -2.84 5.39 2.72
C ILE A 119 -3.68 6.60 2.31
N THR A 120 -3.03 7.68 1.84
CA THR A 120 -3.74 8.87 1.33
C THR A 120 -4.62 8.52 0.12
N LEU A 121 -4.13 7.66 -0.78
CA LEU A 121 -4.87 7.20 -1.96
C LEU A 121 -5.96 6.18 -1.60
N LYS A 122 -5.72 5.36 -0.58
CA LYS A 122 -6.64 4.31 -0.11
C LYS A 122 -6.68 4.30 1.43
N PRO A 123 -7.58 5.10 2.06
CA PRO A 123 -7.64 5.22 3.52
C PRO A 123 -8.04 3.93 4.27
N ASP A 124 -8.57 2.93 3.59
CA ASP A 124 -8.92 1.61 4.13
C ASP A 124 -7.89 0.52 3.80
N TYR A 125 -6.62 0.91 3.57
CA TYR A 125 -5.55 -0.02 3.21
C TYR A 125 -4.83 -0.57 4.45
N ALA A 126 -5.41 -1.58 5.10
CA ALA A 126 -4.88 -2.18 6.33
C ALA A 126 -3.42 -2.64 6.21
N GLU A 127 -3.03 -3.23 5.07
CA GLU A 127 -1.66 -3.69 4.82
C GLU A 127 -0.65 -2.53 4.80
N ALA A 128 -1.01 -1.40 4.19
CA ALA A 128 -0.13 -0.22 4.16
C ALA A 128 0.05 0.37 5.56
N TYR A 129 -1.00 0.43 6.38
CA TYR A 129 -0.89 0.83 7.79
C TYR A 129 0.00 -0.13 8.58
N TYR A 130 -0.17 -1.44 8.41
CA TYR A 130 0.67 -2.43 9.07
C TYR A 130 2.14 -2.25 8.70
N ASN A 131 2.45 -2.15 7.41
CA ASN A 131 3.81 -1.99 6.90
C ASN A 131 4.44 -0.66 7.35
N LEU A 132 3.64 0.42 7.38
CA LEU A 132 4.05 1.71 7.95
C LEU A 132 4.42 1.55 9.43
N GLY A 133 3.58 0.87 10.21
CA GLY A 133 3.85 0.59 11.63
C GLY A 133 5.16 -0.16 11.84
N VAL A 134 5.44 -1.19 11.01
CA VAL A 134 6.70 -1.93 11.03
C VAL A 134 7.90 -1.00 10.76
N THR A 135 7.80 -0.16 9.71
CA THR A 135 8.88 0.77 9.34
C THR A 135 9.11 1.84 10.42
N LEU A 136 8.03 2.41 10.96
CA LEU A 136 8.10 3.43 12.03
C LEU A 136 8.73 2.87 13.32
N ARG A 137 8.42 1.61 13.67
CA ARG A 137 9.05 0.94 14.81
C ARG A 137 10.56 0.76 14.59
N GLU A 138 10.98 0.37 13.40
CA GLU A 138 12.40 0.21 13.06
C GLU A 138 13.19 1.53 13.14
N VAL A 139 12.55 2.67 12.84
CA VAL A 139 13.18 3.99 12.99
C VAL A 139 12.97 4.61 14.37
N GLY A 140 12.41 3.86 15.34
CA GLY A 140 12.23 4.28 16.73
C GLY A 140 11.03 5.23 16.98
N GLN A 141 10.16 5.43 15.99
CA GLN A 141 8.95 6.25 16.12
C GLN A 141 7.78 5.43 16.71
N ILE A 142 7.93 5.04 17.98
CA ILE A 142 7.06 4.06 18.64
C ILE A 142 5.59 4.50 18.69
N ASP A 143 5.32 5.76 19.07
CA ASP A 143 3.95 6.28 19.15
C ASP A 143 3.24 6.29 17.79
N ALA A 144 3.97 6.59 16.72
CA ALA A 144 3.43 6.56 15.36
C ALA A 144 3.21 5.13 14.86
N ALA A 145 4.11 4.20 15.22
CA ALA A 145 3.96 2.78 14.92
C ALA A 145 2.71 2.20 15.59
N LEU A 146 2.50 2.49 16.88
CA LEU A 146 1.32 2.08 17.64
C LEU A 146 0.03 2.51 16.95
N LYS A 147 -0.09 3.81 16.62
CA LYS A 147 -1.25 4.36 15.90
C LYS A 147 -1.47 3.69 14.54
N SER A 148 -0.39 3.33 13.86
CA SER A 148 -0.47 2.66 12.55
C SER A 148 -1.00 1.23 12.68
N TYR A 149 -0.56 0.46 13.68
CA TYR A 149 -1.11 -0.86 13.95
C TYR A 149 -2.57 -0.81 14.41
N GLU A 150 -2.95 0.15 15.27
CA GLU A 150 -4.35 0.36 15.67
C GLU A 150 -5.23 0.65 14.46
N LYS A 151 -4.78 1.48 13.51
CA LYS A 151 -5.49 1.76 12.26
C LYS A 151 -5.61 0.52 11.38
N ALA A 152 -4.54 -0.28 11.26
CA ALA A 152 -4.59 -1.55 10.53
C ALA A 152 -5.65 -2.49 11.13
N LEU A 153 -5.69 -2.60 12.45
CA LEU A 153 -6.65 -3.46 13.17
C LEU A 153 -8.08 -2.94 13.14
N ALA A 154 -8.27 -1.62 13.12
CA ALA A 154 -9.60 -1.01 12.95
C ALA A 154 -10.19 -1.30 11.55
N ILE A 155 -9.34 -1.46 10.52
CA ILE A 155 -9.76 -1.81 9.16
C ILE A 155 -9.90 -3.35 9.02
N LYS A 156 -8.93 -4.09 9.53
CA LYS A 156 -8.86 -5.55 9.46
C LYS A 156 -8.56 -6.12 10.85
N HIS A 157 -9.63 -6.46 11.58
CA HIS A 157 -9.49 -7.00 12.93
C HIS A 157 -8.71 -8.33 12.95
N GLU A 158 -9.02 -9.25 12.06
CA GLU A 158 -8.32 -10.54 11.92
C GLU A 158 -6.95 -10.36 11.23
N TYR A 159 -6.00 -9.74 11.95
CA TYR A 159 -4.64 -9.49 11.46
C TYR A 159 -3.59 -9.91 12.48
N PRO A 160 -3.22 -11.22 12.52
CA PRO A 160 -2.33 -11.77 13.54
C PRO A 160 -1.02 -11.00 13.69
N GLY A 161 -0.37 -10.64 12.57
CA GLY A 161 0.89 -9.88 12.61
C GLY A 161 0.76 -8.50 13.23
N ALA A 162 -0.38 -7.80 13.01
CA ALA A 162 -0.60 -6.49 13.61
C ALA A 162 -0.87 -6.61 15.11
N HIS A 163 -1.63 -7.62 15.54
CA HIS A 163 -1.83 -7.92 16.95
C HIS A 163 -0.51 -8.28 17.64
N ASN A 164 0.30 -9.17 17.06
CA ASN A 164 1.60 -9.53 17.64
C ASN A 164 2.53 -8.31 17.79
N ASN A 165 2.63 -7.47 16.75
CA ASN A 165 3.50 -6.31 16.79
C ASN A 165 3.01 -5.22 17.75
N LEU A 166 1.69 -5.02 17.86
CA LEU A 166 1.10 -4.10 18.83
C LEU A 166 1.30 -4.63 20.26
N GLY A 167 1.04 -5.92 20.49
CA GLY A 167 1.32 -6.58 21.77
C GLY A 167 2.78 -6.45 22.20
N THR A 168 3.73 -6.57 21.25
CA THR A 168 5.17 -6.37 21.52
C THR A 168 5.47 -4.95 22.00
N ILE A 169 4.90 -3.91 21.35
CA ILE A 169 5.08 -2.52 21.81
C ILE A 169 4.47 -2.33 23.21
N LEU A 170 3.29 -2.88 23.46
CA LEU A 170 2.62 -2.77 24.77
C LEU A 170 3.42 -3.48 25.87
N LEU A 171 4.00 -4.64 25.56
CA LEU A 171 4.92 -5.35 26.47
C LEU A 171 6.14 -4.49 26.82
N ASP A 172 6.78 -3.89 25.80
CA ASP A 172 7.94 -3.00 25.98
C ASP A 172 7.58 -1.75 26.82
N LEU A 173 6.35 -1.27 26.72
CA LEU A 173 5.81 -0.15 27.51
C LEU A 173 5.31 -0.57 28.90
N GLY A 174 5.37 -1.85 29.26
CA GLY A 174 4.91 -2.38 30.53
C GLY A 174 3.38 -2.50 30.67
N SER A 175 2.63 -2.32 29.60
CA SER A 175 1.17 -2.49 29.56
C SER A 175 0.81 -3.97 29.39
N LEU A 176 1.15 -4.79 30.42
CA LEU A 176 1.17 -6.25 30.32
C LEU A 176 -0.21 -6.85 30.00
N ASP A 177 -1.28 -6.40 30.67
CA ASP A 177 -2.64 -6.93 30.43
C ASP A 177 -3.08 -6.70 28.97
N SER A 178 -2.89 -5.48 28.45
CA SER A 178 -3.20 -5.17 27.06
C SER A 178 -2.32 -5.96 26.07
N ALA A 179 -1.06 -6.23 26.43
CA ALA A 179 -0.17 -7.04 25.60
C ALA A 179 -0.69 -8.50 25.52
N VAL A 180 -1.15 -9.09 26.65
CA VAL A 180 -1.78 -10.41 26.67
C VAL A 180 -2.97 -10.44 25.72
N ASP A 181 -3.92 -9.50 25.83
CA ASP A 181 -5.09 -9.43 24.97
C ASP A 181 -4.71 -9.50 23.47
N HIS A 182 -3.70 -8.72 23.09
CA HIS A 182 -3.27 -8.68 21.70
C HIS A 182 -2.55 -9.97 21.26
N PHE A 183 -1.73 -10.57 22.10
CA PHE A 183 -1.09 -11.85 21.77
C PHE A 183 -2.13 -12.98 21.72
N GLU A 184 -3.14 -12.98 22.58
CA GLU A 184 -4.25 -13.94 22.51
C GLU A 184 -5.02 -13.83 21.20
N TRP A 185 -5.33 -12.59 20.72
CA TRP A 185 -5.91 -12.41 19.39
C TRP A 185 -4.98 -12.93 18.28
N ALA A 186 -3.67 -12.67 18.38
CA ALA A 186 -2.72 -13.15 17.39
C ALA A 186 -2.71 -14.67 17.25
N VAL A 187 -2.70 -15.41 18.39
CA VAL A 187 -2.74 -16.88 18.40
C VAL A 187 -4.13 -17.44 18.09
N ALA A 188 -5.20 -16.73 18.43
CA ALA A 188 -6.55 -17.12 18.06
C ALA A 188 -6.77 -17.08 16.54
N PHE A 189 -6.30 -16.04 15.87
CA PHE A 189 -6.40 -15.91 14.41
C PHE A 189 -5.36 -16.74 13.65
N LYS A 190 -4.22 -17.05 14.28
CA LYS A 190 -3.17 -17.89 13.71
C LYS A 190 -2.63 -18.84 14.78
N PRO A 191 -3.25 -20.02 14.96
CA PRO A 191 -2.89 -20.97 16.04
C PRO A 191 -1.47 -21.51 16.00
N ASP A 192 -0.80 -21.50 14.84
CA ASP A 192 0.57 -21.92 14.62
C ASP A 192 1.59 -20.76 14.65
N TYR A 193 1.22 -19.62 15.25
CA TYR A 193 2.09 -18.45 15.31
C TYR A 193 3.06 -18.53 16.49
N ALA A 194 4.16 -19.28 16.31
CA ALA A 194 5.15 -19.56 17.36
C ALA A 194 5.70 -18.28 18.04
N GLU A 195 5.95 -17.19 17.29
CA GLU A 195 6.41 -15.93 17.87
C GLU A 195 5.38 -15.32 18.83
N ALA A 196 4.10 -15.33 18.46
CA ALA A 196 3.03 -14.80 19.30
C ALA A 196 2.81 -15.66 20.56
N HIS A 197 2.91 -16.99 20.46
CA HIS A 197 2.88 -17.88 21.60
C HIS A 197 4.05 -17.61 22.54
N ASN A 198 5.26 -17.43 22.03
CA ASN A 198 6.42 -17.09 22.84
C ASN A 198 6.24 -15.74 23.56
N ASN A 199 5.78 -14.71 22.84
CA ASN A 199 5.54 -13.37 23.39
C ASN A 199 4.44 -13.40 24.46
N LEU A 200 3.37 -14.17 24.25
CA LEU A 200 2.32 -14.41 25.24
C LEU A 200 2.89 -15.06 26.49
N GLY A 201 3.69 -16.12 26.34
CA GLY A 201 4.35 -16.81 27.45
C GLY A 201 5.24 -15.89 28.27
N VAL A 202 6.08 -15.07 27.61
CA VAL A 202 6.93 -14.05 28.28
C VAL A 202 6.07 -13.04 29.05
N THR A 203 4.97 -12.57 28.44
CA THR A 203 4.10 -11.58 29.09
C THR A 203 3.38 -12.17 30.29
N LEU A 204 2.85 -13.39 30.18
CA LEU A 204 2.22 -14.10 31.30
C LEU A 204 3.22 -14.39 32.44
N GLN A 205 4.46 -14.74 32.12
CA GLN A 205 5.52 -14.88 33.10
C GLN A 205 5.80 -13.57 33.86
N ASN A 206 5.83 -12.43 33.17
CA ASN A 206 6.00 -11.11 33.79
C ASN A 206 4.82 -10.75 34.71
N LEU A 207 3.63 -11.26 34.44
CA LEU A 207 2.44 -11.14 35.30
C LEU A 207 2.44 -12.15 36.47
N GLY A 208 3.40 -13.09 36.54
CA GLY A 208 3.47 -14.14 37.55
C GLY A 208 2.54 -15.35 37.28
N LEU A 209 1.94 -15.42 36.10
CA LEU A 209 1.01 -16.49 35.67
C LEU A 209 1.78 -17.64 35.03
N MET A 210 2.59 -18.36 35.87
CA MET A 210 3.54 -19.35 35.40
C MET A 210 2.89 -20.55 34.69
N ASP A 211 1.74 -21.05 35.17
CA ASP A 211 1.08 -22.21 34.59
C ASP A 211 0.53 -21.91 33.18
N GLU A 212 0.03 -20.70 32.96
CA GLU A 212 -0.45 -20.19 31.66
C GLU A 212 0.75 -19.94 30.72
N ALA A 213 1.85 -19.39 31.23
CA ALA A 213 3.06 -19.16 30.46
C ALA A 213 3.61 -20.47 29.87
N VAL A 214 3.71 -21.54 30.69
CA VAL A 214 4.16 -22.86 30.25
C VAL A 214 3.28 -23.38 29.11
N LYS A 215 1.94 -23.30 29.26
CA LYS A 215 1.00 -23.73 28.21
C LYS A 215 1.18 -22.96 26.89
N SER A 216 1.58 -21.70 26.95
CA SER A 216 1.85 -20.88 25.77
C SER A 216 3.15 -21.28 25.07
N TYR A 217 4.18 -21.64 25.83
CA TYR A 217 5.47 -22.11 25.27
C TYR A 217 5.41 -23.51 24.66
N GLU A 218 4.43 -24.34 25.01
CA GLU A 218 4.26 -25.70 24.50
C GLU A 218 3.55 -25.77 23.13
N LYS A 219 3.14 -24.63 22.59
CA LYS A 219 2.41 -24.50 21.31
C LYS A 219 3.33 -24.10 20.18
#